data_119e17aecc339efcd5663749759246dd
#
_entry.id   119e17aecc339efcd5663749759246dd
#
_cell.length_a   1.000
_cell.length_b   1.000
_cell.length_c   1.000
_cell.angle_alpha   90.00
_cell.angle_beta   90.00
_cell.angle_gamma   90.00
#
_symmetry.space_group_name_H-M   'P 1'
#
loop_
_entity.id
_entity.type
_entity.pdbx_description
1 polymer ?
#
loop_
_entity_poly.entity_id
_entity_poly.type
_entity_poly.pdbx_seq_one_letter_code
_entity_poly.pdbx_strand_id
1 'polypeptide(L)'
;MVRHKHHFKIAFALAIAAGSWGVYWLPQRILEDGGLTGGWGTISQMMIGIILLTPLSLWRKFKGRTSGLEIPFVGFLTGSGFICYALSFLLTDVGRALIMFYMIPIWTTIFEIYFLKKRPGLERVLTLSLALGGLWVVFSQSNIIPLPQNAGDWLALVGGVLFGAGLVRLEITKTDGVFPVIFSFFVYGTIFNIFAGFILKDYLGPMPPIEAFTSMFTFLVLISVFYFIPTGVVIMWSPSVLGAGLCAILYLSEIVVGVISAGILTDETFGWREVVGSTMIVLGGVLAVVLAPKDEK
;
A
#
# COMPACT_ATOMS: atom_id res chain seq x y z
N MET A 1 -18.95 24.12 5.09
CA MET A 1 -19.40 23.04 6.00
C MET A 1 -19.63 21.70 5.29
N VAL A 2 -20.26 21.63 4.13
CA VAL A 2 -20.51 20.38 3.37
C VAL A 2 -19.20 19.74 2.85
N ARG A 3 -18.26 20.52 2.33
CA ARG A 3 -16.98 20.07 1.77
C ARG A 3 -16.06 19.45 2.82
N HIS A 4 -16.04 20.01 4.04
CA HIS A 4 -15.24 19.48 5.15
C HIS A 4 -15.77 18.13 5.66
N LYS A 5 -17.08 17.94 5.70
CA LYS A 5 -17.70 16.63 6.02
C LYS A 5 -17.36 15.57 4.96
N HIS A 6 -17.19 15.96 3.71
CA HIS A 6 -16.84 15.04 2.62
C HIS A 6 -15.37 14.59 2.72
N HIS A 7 -14.43 15.51 2.97
CA HIS A 7 -13.03 15.20 3.21
C HIS A 7 -12.82 14.23 4.38
N PHE A 8 -13.52 14.49 5.50
CA PHE A 8 -13.44 13.60 6.67
C PHE A 8 -13.93 12.18 6.36
N LYS A 9 -15.03 12.04 5.62
CA LYS A 9 -15.57 10.73 5.23
C LYS A 9 -14.59 9.95 4.34
N ILE A 10 -13.93 10.63 3.40
CA ILE A 10 -12.94 10.02 2.52
C ILE A 10 -11.71 9.61 3.32
N ALA A 11 -11.21 10.47 4.20
CA ALA A 11 -10.08 10.16 5.08
C ALA A 11 -10.36 8.94 5.99
N PHE A 12 -11.57 8.88 6.55
CA PHE A 12 -12.01 7.75 7.36
C PHE A 12 -12.13 6.46 6.52
N ALA A 13 -12.72 6.54 5.32
CA ALA A 13 -12.79 5.40 4.40
C ALA A 13 -11.39 4.91 4.00
N LEU A 14 -10.45 5.84 3.76
CA LEU A 14 -9.07 5.51 3.47
C LEU A 14 -8.37 4.83 4.66
N ALA A 15 -8.54 5.35 5.86
CA ALA A 15 -7.96 4.74 7.06
C ALA A 15 -8.49 3.32 7.30
N ILE A 16 -9.78 3.06 7.03
CA ILE A 16 -10.35 1.70 7.07
C ILE A 16 -9.77 0.83 5.95
N ALA A 17 -9.74 1.32 4.72
CA ALA A 17 -9.24 0.57 3.58
C ALA A 17 -7.75 0.21 3.77
N ALA A 18 -6.92 1.17 4.15
CA ALA A 18 -5.52 0.93 4.45
C ALA A 18 -5.34 0.04 5.69
N GLY A 19 -6.07 0.32 6.77
CA GLY A 19 -6.03 -0.49 7.98
C GLY A 19 -6.38 -1.96 7.72
N SER A 20 -7.35 -2.23 6.82
CA SER A 20 -7.70 -3.61 6.47
C SER A 20 -6.53 -4.41 5.88
N TRP A 21 -5.54 -3.76 5.27
CA TRP A 21 -4.32 -4.42 4.79
C TRP A 21 -3.44 -4.97 5.93
N GLY A 22 -3.60 -4.46 7.15
CA GLY A 22 -2.96 -5.04 8.33
C GLY A 22 -3.36 -6.48 8.64
N VAL A 23 -4.51 -6.96 8.14
CA VAL A 23 -4.92 -8.38 8.23
C VAL A 23 -4.64 -9.17 6.95
N TYR A 24 -3.95 -8.57 5.97
CA TYR A 24 -3.66 -9.21 4.69
C TYR A 24 -2.81 -10.48 4.80
N TRP A 25 -2.06 -10.63 5.87
CA TRP A 25 -1.31 -11.85 6.15
C TRP A 25 -2.20 -13.10 6.28
N LEU A 26 -3.47 -12.97 6.69
CA LEU A 26 -4.42 -14.08 6.79
C LEU A 26 -4.74 -14.71 5.41
N PRO A 27 -5.22 -13.94 4.41
CA PRO A 27 -5.40 -14.49 3.07
C PRO A 27 -4.13 -15.04 2.46
N GLN A 28 -2.96 -14.50 2.76
CA GLN A 28 -1.70 -15.06 2.28
C GLN A 28 -1.44 -16.46 2.86
N ARG A 29 -1.67 -16.67 4.15
CA ARG A 29 -1.58 -18.01 4.75
C ARG A 29 -2.56 -18.99 4.11
N ILE A 30 -3.81 -18.58 3.88
CA ILE A 30 -4.80 -19.44 3.23
C ILE A 30 -4.34 -19.88 1.84
N LEU A 31 -3.72 -18.97 1.07
CA LEU A 31 -3.18 -19.30 -0.25
C LEU A 31 -1.99 -20.25 -0.16
N GLU A 32 -1.11 -20.03 0.81
CA GLU A 32 0.05 -20.87 1.05
C GLU A 32 -0.35 -22.28 1.49
N ASP A 33 -1.28 -22.41 2.43
CA ASP A 33 -1.87 -23.68 2.87
C ASP A 33 -2.61 -24.38 1.72
N GLY A 34 -3.20 -23.63 0.80
CA GLY A 34 -3.83 -24.12 -0.43
C GLY A 34 -2.85 -24.52 -1.53
N GLY A 35 -1.53 -24.46 -1.27
CA GLY A 35 -0.48 -24.88 -2.18
C GLY A 35 0.07 -23.79 -3.12
N LEU A 36 -0.40 -22.54 -3.02
CA LEU A 36 0.15 -21.39 -3.75
C LEU A 36 1.30 -20.76 -2.94
N THR A 37 2.38 -21.52 -2.76
CA THR A 37 3.53 -21.17 -1.94
C THR A 37 4.42 -20.11 -2.58
N GLY A 38 5.22 -19.43 -1.76
CA GLY A 38 6.18 -18.42 -2.20
C GLY A 38 5.51 -17.24 -2.92
N GLY A 39 6.09 -16.80 -4.03
CA GLY A 39 5.55 -15.67 -4.83
C GLY A 39 4.29 -16.00 -5.63
N TRP A 40 3.89 -17.27 -5.74
CA TRP A 40 2.75 -17.68 -6.56
C TRP A 40 1.40 -17.19 -6.04
N GLY A 41 1.23 -17.08 -4.71
CA GLY A 41 0.03 -16.49 -4.12
C GLY A 41 -0.18 -15.05 -4.59
N THR A 42 0.85 -14.21 -4.48
CA THR A 42 0.82 -12.80 -4.91
C THR A 42 0.63 -12.65 -6.42
N ILE A 43 1.33 -13.47 -7.24
CA ILE A 43 1.14 -13.49 -8.70
C ILE A 43 -0.31 -13.82 -9.05
N SER A 44 -0.86 -14.87 -8.44
CA SER A 44 -2.24 -15.32 -8.71
C SER A 44 -3.26 -14.23 -8.37
N GLN A 45 -3.10 -13.54 -7.25
CA GLN A 45 -3.96 -12.42 -6.87
C GLN A 45 -3.88 -11.25 -7.88
N MET A 46 -2.66 -10.87 -8.29
CA MET A 46 -2.48 -9.82 -9.29
C MET A 46 -3.10 -10.21 -10.63
N MET A 47 -2.90 -11.45 -11.07
CA MET A 47 -3.48 -11.96 -12.33
C MET A 47 -5.01 -12.00 -12.30
N ILE A 48 -5.62 -12.45 -11.19
CA ILE A 48 -7.09 -12.42 -11.06
C ILE A 48 -7.61 -11.00 -11.11
N GLY A 49 -6.92 -10.03 -10.49
CA GLY A 49 -7.25 -8.61 -10.62
C GLY A 49 -7.26 -8.11 -12.08
N ILE A 50 -6.25 -8.52 -12.86
CA ILE A 50 -6.19 -8.22 -14.32
C ILE A 50 -7.39 -8.86 -15.03
N ILE A 51 -7.64 -10.15 -14.82
CA ILE A 51 -8.72 -10.90 -15.48
C ILE A 51 -10.07 -10.24 -15.20
N LEU A 52 -10.36 -9.91 -13.95
CA LEU A 52 -11.62 -9.30 -13.54
C LEU A 52 -11.83 -7.88 -14.09
N LEU A 53 -10.75 -7.10 -14.21
CA LEU A 53 -10.83 -5.72 -14.70
C LEU A 53 -10.68 -5.60 -16.22
N THR A 54 -10.21 -6.65 -16.92
CA THR A 54 -10.04 -6.65 -18.39
C THR A 54 -11.34 -6.32 -19.15
N PRO A 55 -12.50 -6.92 -18.83
CA PRO A 55 -13.74 -6.59 -19.55
C PRO A 55 -14.10 -5.10 -19.44
N LEU A 56 -13.92 -4.51 -18.25
CA LEU A 56 -14.16 -3.08 -18.03
C LEU A 56 -13.15 -2.22 -18.79
N SER A 57 -11.88 -2.62 -18.81
CA SER A 57 -10.81 -1.93 -19.53
C SER A 57 -11.08 -1.93 -21.04
N LEU A 58 -11.48 -3.07 -21.62
CA LEU A 58 -11.85 -3.20 -23.02
C LEU A 58 -13.09 -2.36 -23.35
N TRP A 59 -14.14 -2.45 -22.54
CA TRP A 59 -15.36 -1.65 -22.72
C TRP A 59 -15.05 -0.14 -22.75
N ARG A 60 -14.19 0.35 -21.84
CA ARG A 60 -13.77 1.76 -21.84
C ARG A 60 -13.04 2.14 -23.11
N LYS A 61 -12.15 1.27 -23.61
CA LYS A 61 -11.43 1.47 -24.88
C LYS A 61 -12.39 1.55 -26.06
N PHE A 62 -13.40 0.67 -26.12
CA PHE A 62 -14.45 0.72 -27.16
C PHE A 62 -15.28 2.01 -27.09
N LYS A 63 -15.46 2.62 -25.93
CA LYS A 63 -16.11 3.91 -25.74
C LYS A 63 -15.21 5.12 -26.06
N GLY A 64 -14.02 4.90 -26.61
CA GLY A 64 -13.06 5.95 -26.93
C GLY A 64 -12.40 6.62 -25.70
N ARG A 65 -12.56 6.03 -24.52
CA ARG A 65 -11.92 6.51 -23.28
C ARG A 65 -10.52 5.92 -23.19
N THR A 66 -9.56 6.59 -23.82
CA THR A 66 -8.15 6.21 -23.77
C THR A 66 -7.48 6.92 -22.61
N SER A 67 -6.74 6.17 -21.81
CA SER A 67 -5.89 6.73 -20.75
C SER A 67 -4.58 7.22 -21.37
N GLY A 68 -4.14 8.42 -21.00
CA GLY A 68 -2.82 8.91 -21.39
C GLY A 68 -1.68 8.06 -20.79
N LEU A 69 -0.45 8.30 -21.25
CA LEU A 69 0.75 7.60 -20.76
C LEU A 69 1.02 7.78 -19.27
N GLU A 70 0.36 8.73 -18.62
CA GLU A 70 0.44 8.96 -17.18
C GLU A 70 -0.08 7.79 -16.36
N ILE A 71 -1.15 7.12 -16.84
CA ILE A 71 -1.77 6.00 -16.12
C ILE A 71 -0.85 4.77 -16.05
N PRO A 72 -0.28 4.28 -17.19
CA PRO A 72 0.77 3.26 -17.14
C PRO A 72 1.94 3.62 -16.22
N PHE A 73 2.39 4.87 -16.23
CA PHE A 73 3.49 5.32 -15.39
C PHE A 73 3.14 5.29 -13.89
N VAL A 74 1.94 5.73 -13.51
CA VAL A 74 1.45 5.60 -12.14
C VAL A 74 1.35 4.13 -11.71
N GLY A 75 0.79 3.28 -12.59
CA GLY A 75 0.71 1.84 -12.34
C GLY A 75 2.08 1.19 -12.17
N PHE A 76 3.06 1.59 -12.98
CA PHE A 76 4.45 1.17 -12.83
C PHE A 76 5.00 1.56 -11.45
N LEU A 77 4.88 2.82 -11.05
CA LEU A 77 5.39 3.30 -9.77
C LEU A 77 4.73 2.59 -8.59
N THR A 78 3.41 2.51 -8.58
CA THR A 78 2.67 1.91 -7.46
C THR A 78 2.76 0.40 -7.44
N GLY A 79 2.66 -0.26 -8.59
CA GLY A 79 2.73 -1.71 -8.72
C GLY A 79 4.13 -2.26 -8.41
N SER A 80 5.19 -1.68 -8.99
CA SER A 80 6.56 -2.09 -8.67
C SER A 80 6.93 -1.76 -7.23
N GLY A 81 6.49 -0.60 -6.72
CA GLY A 81 6.70 -0.22 -5.33
C GLY A 81 6.09 -1.22 -4.35
N PHE A 82 4.86 -1.66 -4.61
CA PHE A 82 4.20 -2.71 -3.82
C PHE A 82 4.93 -4.05 -3.89
N ILE A 83 5.39 -4.47 -5.07
CA ILE A 83 6.13 -5.74 -5.18
C ILE A 83 7.50 -5.66 -4.52
N CYS A 84 8.23 -4.55 -4.62
CA CYS A 84 9.45 -4.34 -3.85
C CYS A 84 9.22 -4.51 -2.35
N TYR A 85 8.12 -3.96 -1.83
CA TYR A 85 7.71 -4.15 -0.45
C TYR A 85 7.41 -5.62 -0.12
N ALA A 86 6.60 -6.29 -0.93
CA ALA A 86 6.28 -7.70 -0.72
C ALA A 86 7.53 -8.61 -0.75
N LEU A 87 8.46 -8.35 -1.68
CA LEU A 87 9.72 -9.07 -1.78
C LEU A 87 10.65 -8.84 -0.60
N SER A 88 10.62 -7.66 -0.01
CA SER A 88 11.50 -7.32 1.09
C SER A 88 11.30 -8.24 2.30
N PHE A 89 10.08 -8.74 2.53
CA PHE A 89 9.77 -9.69 3.61
C PHE A 89 10.53 -11.02 3.51
N LEU A 90 11.04 -11.36 2.34
CA LEU A 90 11.83 -12.58 2.14
C LEU A 90 13.32 -12.37 2.43
N LEU A 91 13.78 -11.12 2.45
CA LEU A 91 15.19 -10.76 2.50
C LEU A 91 15.58 -10.00 3.76
N THR A 92 14.60 -9.61 4.57
CA THR A 92 14.82 -8.93 5.86
C THR A 92 13.68 -9.22 6.84
N ASP A 93 13.87 -8.86 8.12
CA ASP A 93 12.83 -8.98 9.12
C ASP A 93 11.60 -8.12 8.79
N VAL A 94 10.40 -8.63 9.07
CA VAL A 94 9.14 -7.96 8.78
C VAL A 94 9.09 -6.55 9.36
N GLY A 95 9.52 -6.36 10.61
CA GLY A 95 9.56 -5.05 11.27
C GLY A 95 10.48 -4.06 10.54
N ARG A 96 11.64 -4.54 10.04
CA ARG A 96 12.57 -3.71 9.25
C ARG A 96 11.97 -3.32 7.91
N ALA A 97 11.38 -4.29 7.19
CA ALA A 97 10.70 -4.04 5.93
C ALA A 97 9.59 -2.99 6.09
N LEU A 98 8.76 -3.13 7.13
CA LEU A 98 7.69 -2.18 7.44
C LEU A 98 8.23 -0.77 7.74
N ILE A 99 9.25 -0.63 8.58
CA ILE A 99 9.84 0.69 8.87
C ILE A 99 10.38 1.34 7.59
N MET A 100 11.12 0.59 6.77
CA MET A 100 11.72 1.12 5.55
C MET A 100 10.67 1.52 4.51
N PHE A 101 9.65 0.67 4.30
CA PHE A 101 8.57 0.98 3.37
C PHE A 101 7.71 2.14 3.85
N TYR A 102 7.31 2.14 5.12
CA TYR A 102 6.45 3.18 5.69
C TYR A 102 7.17 4.52 5.97
N MET A 103 8.38 4.71 5.45
CA MET A 103 8.93 6.05 5.23
C MET A 103 8.22 6.80 4.07
N ILE A 104 7.20 6.22 3.45
CA ILE A 104 6.36 6.85 2.40
C ILE A 104 5.95 8.30 2.73
N PRO A 105 5.49 8.65 3.95
CA PRO A 105 5.13 10.04 4.26
C PRO A 105 6.28 11.03 4.13
N ILE A 106 7.54 10.60 4.35
CA ILE A 106 8.72 11.42 4.13
C ILE A 106 8.91 11.64 2.63
N TRP A 107 8.89 10.55 1.84
CA TRP A 107 9.09 10.61 0.39
C TRP A 107 8.00 11.42 -0.31
N THR A 108 6.73 11.22 0.06
CA THR A 108 5.64 12.03 -0.48
C THR A 108 5.84 13.50 -0.16
N THR A 109 6.24 13.85 1.05
CA THR A 109 6.49 15.26 1.43
C THR A 109 7.64 15.85 0.61
N ILE A 110 8.74 15.11 0.43
CA ILE A 110 9.86 15.53 -0.42
C ILE A 110 9.38 15.75 -1.86
N PHE A 111 8.63 14.81 -2.43
CA PHE A 111 8.13 14.92 -3.79
C PHE A 111 7.08 16.01 -3.95
N GLU A 112 6.21 16.25 -2.97
CA GLU A 112 5.30 17.39 -2.96
C GLU A 112 6.05 18.72 -2.98
N ILE A 113 7.15 18.86 -2.23
CA ILE A 113 8.00 20.05 -2.25
C ILE A 113 8.64 20.24 -3.63
N TYR A 114 9.27 19.21 -4.18
CA TYR A 114 10.02 19.31 -5.44
C TYR A 114 9.12 19.45 -6.66
N PHE A 115 8.08 18.60 -6.80
CA PHE A 115 7.26 18.53 -7.99
C PHE A 115 6.02 19.42 -7.93
N LEU A 116 5.38 19.52 -6.75
CA LEU A 116 4.16 20.30 -6.59
C LEU A 116 4.42 21.69 -6.00
N LYS A 117 5.67 21.99 -5.63
CA LYS A 117 6.09 23.25 -5.00
C LYS A 117 5.30 23.59 -3.72
N LYS A 118 4.73 22.58 -3.06
CA LYS A 118 4.06 22.74 -1.78
C LYS A 118 5.08 23.07 -0.69
N ARG A 119 4.67 23.90 0.28
CA ARG A 119 5.47 24.21 1.49
C ARG A 119 4.79 23.54 2.68
N PRO A 120 5.39 22.50 3.28
CA PRO A 120 4.81 21.88 4.46
C PRO A 120 4.82 22.88 5.62
N GLY A 121 3.67 23.06 6.25
CA GLY A 121 3.55 23.84 7.47
C GLY A 121 4.02 23.06 8.71
N LEU A 122 4.03 23.74 9.86
CA LEU A 122 4.42 23.12 11.13
C LEU A 122 3.51 21.95 11.50
N GLU A 123 2.21 22.05 11.18
CA GLU A 123 1.22 20.99 11.39
C GLU A 123 1.60 19.69 10.67
N ARG A 124 2.18 19.82 9.46
CA ARG A 124 2.67 18.67 8.69
C ARG A 124 3.87 18.01 9.37
N VAL A 125 4.82 18.81 9.84
CA VAL A 125 6.00 18.32 10.56
C VAL A 125 5.59 17.60 11.84
N LEU A 126 4.68 18.18 12.62
CA LEU A 126 4.18 17.59 13.87
C LEU A 126 3.47 16.24 13.63
N THR A 127 2.55 16.19 12.65
CA THR A 127 1.81 14.97 12.34
C THR A 127 2.70 13.86 11.80
N LEU A 128 3.69 14.20 10.95
CA LEU A 128 4.71 13.27 10.48
C LEU A 128 5.57 12.73 11.62
N SER A 129 6.07 13.62 12.48
CA SER A 129 6.91 13.22 13.62
C SER A 129 6.16 12.29 14.57
N LEU A 130 4.87 12.58 14.81
CA LEU A 130 4.03 11.76 15.69
C LEU A 130 3.77 10.38 15.07
N ALA A 131 3.39 10.33 13.80
CA ALA A 131 3.05 9.08 13.11
C ALA A 131 4.29 8.19 12.91
N LEU A 132 5.40 8.75 12.44
CA LEU A 132 6.67 8.02 12.25
C LEU A 132 7.34 7.67 13.58
N GLY A 133 7.22 8.53 14.59
CA GLY A 133 7.64 8.22 15.94
C GLY A 133 6.86 7.03 16.51
N GLY A 134 5.56 6.97 16.27
CA GLY A 134 4.71 5.82 16.63
C GLY A 134 5.15 4.53 15.93
N LEU A 135 5.40 4.58 14.62
CA LEU A 135 5.95 3.45 13.86
C LEU A 135 7.26 2.95 14.46
N TRP A 136 8.17 3.87 14.79
CA TRP A 136 9.44 3.51 15.40
C TRP A 136 9.26 2.89 16.80
N VAL A 137 8.33 3.39 17.62
CA VAL A 137 8.03 2.83 18.94
C VAL A 137 7.49 1.41 18.83
N VAL A 138 6.57 1.13 17.91
CA VAL A 138 6.04 -0.23 17.67
C VAL A 138 7.17 -1.23 17.42
N PHE A 139 8.14 -0.88 16.57
CA PHE A 139 9.22 -1.79 16.16
C PHE A 139 10.53 -1.58 16.92
N SER A 140 10.55 -0.83 18.02
CA SER A 140 11.77 -0.51 18.78
C SER A 140 12.38 -1.69 19.55
N GLN A 141 11.69 -2.84 19.61
CA GLN A 141 12.23 -4.06 20.27
C GLN A 141 13.50 -4.60 19.59
N SER A 142 13.67 -4.35 18.32
CA SER A 142 14.71 -4.98 17.49
C SER A 142 16.02 -4.17 17.43
N ASN A 143 16.25 -3.16 18.28
CA ASN A 143 17.39 -2.23 18.17
C ASN A 143 17.57 -1.69 16.72
N ILE A 144 16.47 -1.49 16.01
CA ILE A 144 16.47 -1.16 14.60
C ILE A 144 16.87 0.29 14.47
N ILE A 145 18.08 0.54 13.99
CA ILE A 145 18.44 1.84 13.43
C ILE A 145 17.68 1.93 12.08
N PRO A 146 16.93 3.01 11.82
CA PRO A 146 16.16 3.15 10.57
C PRO A 146 17.06 3.47 9.37
N LEU A 147 18.11 2.67 9.21
CA LEU A 147 19.04 2.70 8.08
C LEU A 147 19.06 1.32 7.42
N PRO A 148 19.10 1.26 6.09
CA PRO A 148 19.19 -0.01 5.37
C PRO A 148 20.50 -0.74 5.68
N GLN A 149 20.41 -2.00 6.09
CA GLN A 149 21.57 -2.84 6.47
C GLN A 149 21.75 -4.05 5.53
N ASN A 150 20.71 -4.41 4.79
CA ASN A 150 20.71 -5.56 3.89
C ASN A 150 19.89 -5.28 2.62
N ALA A 151 19.92 -6.21 1.67
CA ALA A 151 19.22 -6.06 0.39
C ALA A 151 17.69 -5.91 0.55
N GLY A 152 17.09 -6.59 1.52
CA GLY A 152 15.65 -6.48 1.81
C GLY A 152 15.26 -5.09 2.31
N ASP A 153 16.06 -4.49 3.18
CA ASP A 153 15.85 -3.12 3.65
C ASP A 153 15.89 -2.11 2.51
N TRP A 154 16.90 -2.24 1.63
CA TRP A 154 17.00 -1.40 0.43
C TRP A 154 15.80 -1.59 -0.50
N LEU A 155 15.34 -2.82 -0.66
CA LEU A 155 14.20 -3.14 -1.49
C LEU A 155 12.91 -2.51 -0.92
N ALA A 156 12.68 -2.63 0.39
CA ALA A 156 11.56 -1.99 1.07
C ALA A 156 11.61 -0.46 0.94
N LEU A 157 12.79 0.14 1.13
CA LEU A 157 12.98 1.58 0.99
C LEU A 157 12.69 2.06 -0.44
N VAL A 158 13.23 1.37 -1.45
CA VAL A 158 12.95 1.65 -2.87
C VAL A 158 11.46 1.49 -3.16
N GLY A 159 10.83 0.46 -2.60
CA GLY A 159 9.38 0.27 -2.66
C GLY A 159 8.61 1.48 -2.13
N GLY A 160 8.99 1.97 -0.96
CA GLY A 160 8.41 3.18 -0.36
C GLY A 160 8.61 4.45 -1.19
N VAL A 161 9.81 4.63 -1.78
CA VAL A 161 10.10 5.74 -2.70
C VAL A 161 9.22 5.67 -3.94
N LEU A 162 9.16 4.52 -4.61
CA LEU A 162 8.34 4.32 -5.82
C LEU A 162 6.86 4.52 -5.53
N PHE A 163 6.35 3.91 -4.46
CA PHE A 163 4.95 4.04 -4.07
C PHE A 163 4.60 5.48 -3.72
N GLY A 164 5.45 6.17 -2.95
CA GLY A 164 5.30 7.58 -2.61
C GLY A 164 5.30 8.50 -3.84
N ALA A 165 6.20 8.24 -4.81
CA ALA A 165 6.19 8.95 -6.09
C ALA A 165 4.89 8.70 -6.87
N GLY A 166 4.39 7.47 -6.87
CA GLY A 166 3.11 7.09 -7.45
C GLY A 166 1.93 7.86 -6.85
N LEU A 167 1.91 8.02 -5.52
CA LEU A 167 0.87 8.80 -4.82
C LEU A 167 0.87 10.27 -5.23
N VAL A 168 2.05 10.88 -5.31
CA VAL A 168 2.18 12.28 -5.74
C VAL A 168 1.77 12.45 -7.21
N ARG A 169 2.09 11.48 -8.07
CA ARG A 169 1.56 11.49 -9.45
C ARG A 169 0.04 11.34 -9.48
N LEU A 170 -0.54 10.46 -8.66
CA LEU A 170 -2.01 10.29 -8.56
C LEU A 170 -2.72 11.59 -8.16
N GLU A 171 -2.11 12.39 -7.31
CA GLU A 171 -2.69 13.67 -6.88
C GLU A 171 -2.91 14.63 -8.06
N ILE A 172 -2.00 14.64 -9.03
CA ILE A 172 -2.03 15.57 -10.17
C ILE A 172 -2.51 14.95 -11.47
N THR A 173 -2.60 13.62 -11.55
CA THR A 173 -3.01 12.94 -12.78
C THR A 173 -4.51 13.07 -12.99
N LYS A 174 -4.88 13.69 -14.12
CA LYS A 174 -6.28 13.74 -14.55
C LYS A 174 -6.68 12.39 -15.14
N THR A 175 -7.62 11.71 -14.50
CA THR A 175 -8.11 10.42 -14.96
C THR A 175 -9.63 10.44 -15.13
N ASP A 176 -10.13 9.72 -16.13
CA ASP A 176 -11.56 9.43 -16.31
C ASP A 176 -12.05 8.35 -15.33
N GLY A 177 -11.53 8.34 -14.10
CA GLY A 177 -11.84 7.40 -13.03
C GLY A 177 -10.64 6.57 -12.58
N VAL A 178 -10.80 5.90 -11.46
CA VAL A 178 -9.74 5.15 -10.76
C VAL A 178 -9.44 3.78 -11.38
N PHE A 179 -10.39 3.17 -12.09
CA PHE A 179 -10.23 1.80 -12.63
C PHE A 179 -9.04 1.60 -13.57
N PRO A 180 -8.71 2.53 -14.50
CA PRO A 180 -7.50 2.39 -15.31
C PRO A 180 -6.22 2.36 -14.46
N VAL A 181 -6.18 3.11 -13.37
CA VAL A 181 -5.05 3.14 -12.44
C VAL A 181 -4.88 1.80 -11.76
N ILE A 182 -5.97 1.24 -11.22
CA ILE A 182 -5.95 -0.08 -10.55
C ILE A 182 -5.60 -1.18 -11.53
N PHE A 183 -6.16 -1.16 -12.73
CA PHE A 183 -5.80 -2.10 -13.78
C PHE A 183 -4.30 -2.05 -14.09
N SER A 184 -3.76 -0.83 -14.25
CA SER A 184 -2.34 -0.61 -14.49
C SER A 184 -1.47 -1.08 -13.31
N PHE A 185 -1.89 -0.84 -12.07
CA PHE A 185 -1.23 -1.36 -10.87
C PHE A 185 -1.12 -2.88 -10.90
N PHE A 186 -2.20 -3.61 -11.18
CA PHE A 186 -2.18 -5.06 -11.29
C PHE A 186 -1.27 -5.55 -12.42
N VAL A 187 -1.32 -4.90 -13.59
CA VAL A 187 -0.49 -5.27 -14.75
C VAL A 187 1.00 -5.12 -14.42
N TYR A 188 1.42 -3.94 -13.95
CA TYR A 188 2.83 -3.70 -13.64
C TYR A 188 3.30 -4.45 -12.39
N GLY A 189 2.43 -4.64 -11.39
CA GLY A 189 2.71 -5.50 -10.26
C GLY A 189 2.97 -6.95 -10.70
N THR A 190 2.14 -7.50 -11.59
CA THR A 190 2.36 -8.84 -12.16
C THR A 190 3.67 -8.93 -12.94
N ILE A 191 3.93 -7.98 -13.85
CA ILE A 191 5.15 -7.94 -14.66
C ILE A 191 6.38 -7.91 -13.75
N PHE A 192 6.38 -7.03 -12.76
CA PHE A 192 7.51 -6.86 -11.87
C PHE A 192 7.71 -8.08 -10.95
N ASN A 193 6.61 -8.71 -10.52
CA ASN A 193 6.66 -9.92 -9.71
C ASN A 193 7.27 -11.11 -10.49
N ILE A 194 6.83 -11.31 -11.73
CA ILE A 194 7.40 -12.34 -12.62
C ILE A 194 8.88 -12.05 -12.88
N PHE A 195 9.24 -10.79 -13.18
CA PHE A 195 10.63 -10.40 -13.39
C PHE A 195 11.50 -10.65 -12.16
N ALA A 196 11.00 -10.33 -10.98
CA ALA A 196 11.67 -10.62 -9.73
C ALA A 196 11.90 -12.13 -9.52
N GLY A 197 10.93 -12.96 -9.91
CA GLY A 197 11.07 -14.42 -9.86
C GLY A 197 12.17 -14.97 -10.75
N PHE A 198 12.50 -14.32 -11.87
CA PHE A 198 13.65 -14.69 -12.70
C PHE A 198 14.99 -14.31 -12.06
N ILE A 199 15.06 -13.21 -11.32
CA ILE A 199 16.27 -12.73 -10.66
C ILE A 199 16.52 -13.49 -9.35
N LEU A 200 15.46 -13.65 -8.56
CA LEU A 200 15.48 -14.32 -7.27
C LEU A 200 14.90 -15.72 -7.44
N LYS A 201 15.74 -16.65 -7.91
CA LYS A 201 15.32 -18.02 -8.28
C LYS A 201 14.54 -18.75 -7.18
N ASP A 202 14.89 -18.51 -5.92
CA ASP A 202 14.26 -19.16 -4.77
C ASP A 202 12.94 -18.45 -4.34
N TYR A 203 12.66 -17.28 -4.89
CA TYR A 203 11.48 -16.48 -4.52
C TYR A 203 10.17 -17.12 -4.91
N LEU A 204 10.05 -17.55 -6.16
CA LEU A 204 8.81 -18.18 -6.64
C LEU A 204 8.63 -19.57 -6.03
N GLY A 205 9.73 -20.25 -5.72
CA GLY A 205 9.67 -21.68 -5.42
C GLY A 205 9.25 -22.51 -6.64
N PRO A 206 9.03 -23.81 -6.46
CA PRO A 206 8.54 -24.69 -7.53
C PRO A 206 7.16 -24.24 -8.00
N MET A 207 6.89 -24.41 -9.30
CA MET A 207 5.58 -24.10 -9.86
C MET A 207 4.51 -24.99 -9.20
N PRO A 208 3.46 -24.41 -8.61
CA PRO A 208 2.38 -25.19 -8.00
C PRO A 208 1.67 -26.07 -9.04
N PRO A 209 1.14 -27.22 -8.63
CA PRO A 209 0.32 -28.04 -9.50
C PRO A 209 -0.98 -27.32 -9.87
N ILE A 210 -1.57 -27.67 -11.02
CA ILE A 210 -2.79 -27.02 -11.53
C ILE A 210 -3.96 -27.13 -10.54
N GLU A 211 -3.99 -28.20 -9.76
CA GLU A 211 -4.97 -28.46 -8.71
C GLU A 211 -4.96 -27.38 -7.62
N ALA A 212 -3.78 -26.84 -7.28
CA ALA A 212 -3.67 -25.74 -6.30
C ALA A 212 -4.33 -24.47 -6.84
N PHE A 213 -4.11 -24.12 -8.12
CA PHE A 213 -4.78 -22.97 -8.73
C PHE A 213 -6.29 -23.15 -8.83
N THR A 214 -6.76 -24.35 -9.20
CA THR A 214 -8.20 -24.62 -9.33
C THR A 214 -8.90 -24.66 -7.98
N SER A 215 -8.30 -25.24 -6.95
CA SER A 215 -8.85 -25.29 -5.60
C SER A 215 -8.95 -23.88 -4.97
N MET A 216 -7.96 -23.02 -5.21
CA MET A 216 -7.92 -21.66 -4.67
C MET A 216 -8.64 -20.64 -5.56
N PHE A 217 -9.11 -21.02 -6.77
CA PHE A 217 -9.70 -20.09 -7.72
C PHE A 217 -10.87 -19.30 -7.16
N THR A 218 -11.81 -19.97 -6.51
CA THR A 218 -12.98 -19.31 -5.90
C THR A 218 -12.55 -18.31 -4.82
N PHE A 219 -11.61 -18.69 -3.96
CA PHE A 219 -11.07 -17.80 -2.93
C PHE A 219 -10.38 -16.59 -3.54
N LEU A 220 -9.55 -16.79 -4.56
CA LEU A 220 -8.85 -15.70 -5.28
C LEU A 220 -9.83 -14.71 -5.92
N VAL A 221 -10.91 -15.20 -6.53
CA VAL A 221 -11.97 -14.36 -7.10
C VAL A 221 -12.69 -13.58 -6.01
N LEU A 222 -13.13 -14.24 -4.95
CA LEU A 222 -13.87 -13.60 -3.86
C LEU A 222 -13.02 -12.52 -3.17
N ILE A 223 -11.79 -12.83 -2.82
CA ILE A 223 -10.91 -11.86 -2.17
C ILE A 223 -10.56 -10.68 -3.11
N SER A 224 -10.41 -10.93 -4.41
CA SER A 224 -10.17 -9.86 -5.38
C SER A 224 -11.39 -8.94 -5.53
N VAL A 225 -12.60 -9.50 -5.61
CA VAL A 225 -13.83 -8.72 -5.79
C VAL A 225 -14.22 -7.96 -4.52
N PHE A 226 -14.13 -8.58 -3.35
CA PHE A 226 -14.64 -8.00 -2.11
C PHE A 226 -13.58 -7.30 -1.26
N TYR A 227 -12.30 -7.50 -1.55
CA TYR A 227 -11.23 -6.91 -0.77
C TYR A 227 -10.23 -6.12 -1.63
N PHE A 228 -9.48 -6.74 -2.55
CA PHE A 228 -8.40 -6.06 -3.29
C PHE A 228 -8.88 -4.92 -4.18
N ILE A 229 -9.90 -5.17 -5.00
CA ILE A 229 -10.41 -4.15 -5.92
C ILE A 229 -11.06 -3.01 -5.14
N PRO A 230 -11.97 -3.24 -4.17
CA PRO A 230 -12.58 -2.16 -3.40
C PRO A 230 -11.59 -1.35 -2.58
N THR A 231 -10.67 -1.98 -1.86
CA THR A 231 -9.64 -1.25 -1.10
C THR A 231 -8.68 -0.52 -2.02
N GLY A 232 -8.27 -1.14 -3.13
CA GLY A 232 -7.46 -0.53 -4.17
C GLY A 232 -8.13 0.71 -4.79
N VAL A 233 -9.46 0.67 -5.02
CA VAL A 233 -10.23 1.84 -5.45
C VAL A 233 -10.06 3.00 -4.48
N VAL A 234 -10.26 2.75 -3.19
CA VAL A 234 -10.16 3.81 -2.16
C VAL A 234 -8.72 4.32 -2.05
N ILE A 235 -7.74 3.42 -1.99
CA ILE A 235 -6.32 3.75 -1.86
C ILE A 235 -5.83 4.57 -3.06
N MET A 236 -6.12 4.15 -4.29
CA MET A 236 -5.63 4.82 -5.50
C MET A 236 -6.42 6.08 -5.88
N TRP A 237 -7.67 6.22 -5.40
CA TRP A 237 -8.47 7.41 -5.64
C TRP A 237 -8.20 8.53 -4.65
N SER A 238 -7.96 8.20 -3.38
CA SER A 238 -7.86 9.17 -2.29
C SER A 238 -6.80 10.27 -2.49
N PRO A 239 -5.60 10.00 -3.08
CA PRO A 239 -4.60 11.05 -3.30
C PRO A 239 -5.08 12.20 -4.18
N SER A 240 -5.97 11.95 -5.14
CA SER A 240 -6.55 13.00 -6.00
C SER A 240 -7.52 13.93 -5.25
N VAL A 241 -7.98 13.54 -4.06
CA VAL A 241 -8.96 14.29 -3.25
C VAL A 241 -8.33 14.85 -1.97
N LEU A 242 -7.54 14.06 -1.29
CA LEU A 242 -6.95 14.38 0.03
C LEU A 242 -5.52 14.93 -0.07
N GLY A 243 -4.85 14.73 -1.22
CA GLY A 243 -3.43 14.96 -1.37
C GLY A 243 -2.60 13.74 -0.95
N ALA A 244 -1.46 13.55 -1.62
CA ALA A 244 -0.59 12.39 -1.43
C ALA A 244 -0.06 12.29 0.00
N GLY A 245 0.34 13.41 0.52
CA GLY A 245 0.94 13.46 1.84
C GLY A 245 0.00 13.09 2.97
N LEU A 246 -1.27 13.52 2.97
CA LEU A 246 -2.25 13.11 3.98
C LEU A 246 -2.55 11.61 3.84
N CYS A 247 -2.72 11.13 2.61
CA CYS A 247 -2.92 9.71 2.35
C CYS A 247 -1.78 8.86 2.91
N ALA A 248 -0.54 9.28 2.72
CA ALA A 248 0.63 8.56 3.20
C ALA A 248 0.66 8.40 4.74
N ILE A 249 0.21 9.42 5.50
CA ILE A 249 0.07 9.30 6.96
C ILE A 249 -1.05 8.32 7.31
N LEU A 250 -2.19 8.38 6.60
CA LEU A 250 -3.34 7.52 6.88
C LEU A 250 -3.06 6.05 6.55
N TYR A 251 -2.13 5.75 5.63
CA TYR A 251 -1.72 4.37 5.36
C TYR A 251 -1.03 3.68 6.54
N LEU A 252 -0.45 4.43 7.47
CA LEU A 252 0.10 3.87 8.71
C LEU A 252 -0.96 3.17 9.59
N SER A 253 -2.27 3.36 9.32
CA SER A 253 -3.33 2.59 9.96
C SER A 253 -3.20 1.08 9.71
N GLU A 254 -2.56 0.65 8.63
CA GLU A 254 -2.21 -0.74 8.36
C GLU A 254 -1.37 -1.34 9.50
N ILE A 255 -0.37 -0.60 9.98
CA ILE A 255 0.49 -1.05 11.08
C ILE A 255 -0.32 -1.26 12.35
N VAL A 256 -1.22 -0.32 12.66
CA VAL A 256 -2.07 -0.39 13.85
C VAL A 256 -2.94 -1.65 13.83
N VAL A 257 -3.62 -1.90 12.71
CA VAL A 257 -4.46 -3.08 12.55
C VAL A 257 -3.62 -4.35 12.50
N GLY A 258 -2.45 -4.30 11.86
CA GLY A 258 -1.52 -5.42 11.77
C GLY A 258 -1.08 -5.93 13.14
N VAL A 259 -0.56 -5.04 13.99
CA VAL A 259 -0.09 -5.44 15.32
C VAL A 259 -1.25 -5.86 16.25
N ILE A 260 -2.42 -5.24 16.13
CA ILE A 260 -3.60 -5.65 16.90
C ILE A 260 -4.08 -7.03 16.45
N SER A 261 -4.15 -7.27 15.12
CA SER A 261 -4.59 -8.55 14.59
C SER A 261 -3.62 -9.68 14.93
N ALA A 262 -2.32 -9.42 14.86
CA ALA A 262 -1.30 -10.37 15.26
C ALA A 262 -1.42 -10.74 16.76
N GLY A 263 -1.54 -9.75 17.64
CA GLY A 263 -1.70 -9.98 19.08
C GLY A 263 -3.00 -10.70 19.48
N ILE A 264 -4.06 -10.64 18.64
CA ILE A 264 -5.34 -11.35 18.91
C ILE A 264 -5.36 -12.75 18.28
N LEU A 265 -4.78 -12.91 17.09
CA LEU A 265 -4.94 -14.10 16.25
C LEU A 265 -3.70 -15.01 16.24
N THR A 266 -2.60 -14.57 16.83
CA THR A 266 -1.36 -15.35 16.99
C THR A 266 -0.89 -15.30 18.43
N ASP A 267 0.18 -16.03 18.76
CA ASP A 267 0.80 -16.02 20.09
C ASP A 267 1.78 -14.83 20.29
N GLU A 268 1.73 -13.80 19.40
CA GLU A 268 2.58 -12.63 19.52
C GLU A 268 2.18 -11.77 20.72
N THR A 269 3.17 -11.32 21.48
CA THR A 269 2.94 -10.50 22.68
C THR A 269 2.55 -9.07 22.29
N PHE A 270 1.35 -8.65 22.70
CA PHE A 270 0.88 -7.27 22.55
C PHE A 270 1.22 -6.50 23.84
N GLY A 271 2.28 -5.70 23.79
CA GLY A 271 2.83 -5.00 24.94
C GLY A 271 2.56 -3.48 24.92
N TRP A 272 3.26 -2.76 25.79
CA TRP A 272 3.10 -1.31 25.93
C TRP A 272 3.57 -0.53 24.68
N ARG A 273 4.53 -1.07 23.92
CA ARG A 273 5.08 -0.43 22.72
C ARG A 273 4.06 -0.40 21.60
N GLU A 274 3.38 -1.53 21.41
CA GLU A 274 2.29 -1.66 20.43
C GLU A 274 1.14 -0.71 20.78
N VAL A 275 0.80 -0.58 22.06
CA VAL A 275 -0.23 0.36 22.55
C VAL A 275 0.18 1.81 22.31
N VAL A 276 1.36 2.20 22.80
CA VAL A 276 1.85 3.59 22.69
C VAL A 276 2.09 3.97 21.24
N GLY A 277 2.80 3.13 20.47
CA GLY A 277 3.11 3.41 19.07
C GLY A 277 1.86 3.49 18.20
N SER A 278 0.92 2.55 18.35
CA SER A 278 -0.38 2.59 17.67
C SER A 278 -1.19 3.85 18.02
N THR A 279 -1.19 4.23 19.29
CA THR A 279 -1.86 5.47 19.73
C THR A 279 -1.22 6.70 19.07
N MET A 280 0.10 6.78 18.99
CA MET A 280 0.80 7.87 18.30
C MET A 280 0.46 7.90 16.81
N ILE A 281 0.41 6.76 16.13
CA ILE A 281 0.02 6.67 14.71
C ILE A 281 -1.41 7.19 14.51
N VAL A 282 -2.36 6.72 15.32
CA VAL A 282 -3.76 7.13 15.24
C VAL A 282 -3.90 8.64 15.50
N LEU A 283 -3.25 9.16 16.54
CA LEU A 283 -3.25 10.60 16.84
C LEU A 283 -2.63 11.41 15.70
N GLY A 284 -1.51 10.94 15.14
CA GLY A 284 -0.88 11.55 13.97
C GLY A 284 -1.82 11.63 12.77
N GLY A 285 -2.53 10.54 12.47
CA GLY A 285 -3.55 10.48 11.41
C GLY A 285 -4.73 11.41 11.67
N VAL A 286 -5.31 11.38 12.87
CA VAL A 286 -6.43 12.26 13.26
C VAL A 286 -6.03 13.74 13.16
N LEU A 287 -4.88 14.10 13.74
CA LEU A 287 -4.39 15.48 13.68
C LEU A 287 -4.10 15.91 12.23
N ALA A 288 -3.55 15.01 11.40
CA ALA A 288 -3.32 15.31 9.98
C ALA A 288 -4.61 15.64 9.23
N VAL A 289 -5.72 14.96 9.56
CA VAL A 289 -7.04 15.25 8.96
C VAL A 289 -7.64 16.55 9.50
N VAL A 290 -7.53 16.78 10.81
CA VAL A 290 -8.14 17.96 11.49
C VAL A 290 -7.39 19.23 11.15
N LEU A 291 -6.04 19.17 11.08
CA LEU A 291 -5.16 20.31 10.81
C LEU A 291 -4.86 20.49 9.31
N ALA A 292 -5.40 19.62 8.44
CA ALA A 292 -5.20 19.76 7.00
C ALA A 292 -5.57 21.18 6.56
N PRO A 293 -4.72 21.86 5.75
CA PRO A 293 -5.01 23.21 5.29
C PRO A 293 -6.38 23.26 4.62
N LYS A 294 -7.19 24.21 5.02
CA LYS A 294 -8.44 24.51 4.31
C LYS A 294 -8.01 25.15 3.00
N ASP A 295 -8.13 24.41 1.88
CA ASP A 295 -7.82 24.96 0.56
C ASP A 295 -8.49 26.32 0.40
N GLU A 296 -7.70 27.36 0.47
CA GLU A 296 -8.01 28.66 -0.09
C GLU A 296 -7.86 28.50 -1.62
N LYS A 297 -8.98 28.27 -2.29
CA LYS A 297 -9.17 28.50 -3.73
C LYS A 297 -10.28 29.47 -3.94
#